data_cb0c13ce5cf128a1737d4fa92399999f
#
_entry.id   cb0c13ce5cf128a1737d4fa92399999f
#
_cell.length_a   1.000
_cell.length_b   1.000
_cell.length_c   1.000
_cell.angle_alpha   90.00
_cell.angle_beta   90.00
_cell.angle_gamma   90.00
#
_symmetry.space_group_name_H-M   'P 1'
#
loop_
_entity.id
_entity.type
_entity.pdbx_description
1 polymer ?
#
loop_
_entity_poly.entity_id
_entity_poly.type
_entity_poly.pdbx_seq_one_letter_code
_entity_poly.pdbx_strand_id
1 'polypeptide(L)'
;MAEVIMNMKSDLRIINKNSKKSIMSIESLKEDLNKNNKENFKLKKEIEERKINEIKIYRKIILILDQIDSFEKIIADLDNEEFLYSLDIMKKIISKEMSEINLVEIKSMGEFFNPELYKCVAVEEDILKESKEIIGVIKKGYMLRGKVIRPASVIIAR
;
A
#
# COMPACT_ATOMS: atom_id res chain seq x y z
N MET A 1 35.94 -18.97 -65.69
CA MET A 1 36.44 -17.93 -64.77
C MET A 1 35.55 -16.66 -64.81
N ALA A 2 35.20 -16.09 -65.96
CA ALA A 2 34.33 -14.90 -66.05
C ALA A 2 32.92 -15.07 -65.45
N GLU A 3 32.27 -16.22 -65.62
CA GLU A 3 30.94 -16.52 -65.09
C GLU A 3 30.89 -16.62 -63.57
N VAL A 4 31.92 -17.18 -62.94
CA VAL A 4 32.09 -17.25 -61.49
C VAL A 4 32.25 -15.84 -60.90
N ILE A 5 32.99 -14.95 -61.55
CA ILE A 5 33.18 -13.58 -61.10
C ILE A 5 31.85 -12.78 -61.21
N MET A 6 31.06 -13.06 -62.24
CA MET A 6 29.76 -12.41 -62.43
C MET A 6 28.72 -12.84 -61.39
N ASN A 7 28.70 -14.13 -61.05
CA ASN A 7 27.82 -14.66 -59.97
C ASN A 7 28.25 -14.12 -58.61
N MET A 8 29.55 -14.07 -58.30
CA MET A 8 30.05 -13.46 -57.05
C MET A 8 29.67 -11.98 -56.92
N LYS A 9 29.72 -11.20 -58.04
CA LYS A 9 29.26 -9.80 -58.02
C LYS A 9 27.75 -9.69 -57.73
N SER A 10 26.93 -10.58 -58.26
CA SER A 10 25.51 -10.63 -58.03
C SER A 10 25.21 -10.93 -56.54
N ASP A 11 25.88 -11.93 -55.98
CA ASP A 11 25.72 -12.33 -54.58
C ASP A 11 26.16 -11.21 -53.62
N LEU A 12 27.26 -10.53 -53.90
CA LEU A 12 27.70 -9.37 -53.13
C LEU A 12 26.69 -8.24 -53.15
N ARG A 13 26.00 -7.99 -54.26
CA ARG A 13 24.92 -6.98 -54.33
C ARG A 13 23.73 -7.36 -53.49
N ILE A 14 23.33 -8.63 -53.48
CA ILE A 14 22.21 -9.15 -52.67
C ILE A 14 22.57 -9.04 -51.20
N ILE A 15 23.77 -9.46 -50.79
CA ILE A 15 24.26 -9.36 -49.40
C ILE A 15 24.27 -7.89 -48.95
N ASN A 16 24.77 -6.99 -49.76
CA ASN A 16 24.82 -5.58 -49.40
C ASN A 16 23.42 -4.94 -49.27
N LYS A 17 22.48 -5.35 -50.14
CA LYS A 17 21.07 -4.93 -50.03
C LYS A 17 20.39 -5.45 -48.77
N ASN A 18 20.63 -6.73 -48.42
CA ASN A 18 20.06 -7.34 -47.22
C ASN A 18 20.68 -6.76 -45.94
N SER A 19 21.99 -6.49 -45.94
CA SER A 19 22.69 -5.82 -44.86
C SER A 19 22.12 -4.43 -44.58
N LYS A 20 21.89 -3.62 -45.63
CA LYS A 20 21.26 -2.28 -45.49
C LYS A 20 19.87 -2.38 -44.91
N LYS A 21 19.03 -3.35 -45.37
CA LYS A 21 17.68 -3.56 -44.78
C LYS A 21 17.75 -3.96 -43.30
N SER A 22 18.69 -4.85 -42.96
CA SER A 22 18.86 -5.27 -41.57
C SER A 22 19.29 -4.11 -40.68
N ILE A 23 20.19 -3.24 -41.15
CA ILE A 23 20.64 -2.04 -40.40
C ILE A 23 19.43 -1.11 -40.16
N MET A 24 18.62 -0.81 -41.16
CA MET A 24 17.44 0.04 -41.02
C MET A 24 16.43 -0.58 -40.04
N SER A 25 16.23 -1.90 -40.08
CA SER A 25 15.35 -2.59 -39.12
C SER A 25 15.87 -2.53 -37.67
N ILE A 26 17.19 -2.64 -37.51
CA ILE A 26 17.85 -2.52 -36.19
C ILE A 26 17.70 -1.10 -35.64
N GLU A 27 17.86 -0.08 -36.48
CA GLU A 27 17.69 1.33 -36.10
C GLU A 27 16.24 1.60 -35.65
N SER A 28 15.25 1.16 -36.45
CA SER A 28 13.83 1.26 -36.07
C SER A 28 13.50 0.56 -34.75
N LEU A 29 13.97 -0.68 -34.57
CA LEU A 29 13.78 -1.42 -33.31
C LEU A 29 14.43 -0.73 -32.12
N LYS A 30 15.57 -0.10 -32.32
CA LYS A 30 16.27 0.67 -31.29
C LYS A 30 15.49 1.93 -30.89
N GLU A 31 14.87 2.62 -31.86
CA GLU A 31 14.00 3.75 -31.59
C GLU A 31 12.75 3.34 -30.83
N ASP A 32 12.09 2.25 -31.25
CA ASP A 32 10.91 1.70 -30.56
C ASP A 32 11.24 1.26 -29.13
N LEU A 33 12.39 0.62 -28.92
CA LEU A 33 12.87 0.23 -27.60
C LEU A 33 13.07 1.45 -26.70
N ASN A 34 13.70 2.51 -27.24
CA ASN A 34 13.91 3.75 -26.49
C ASN A 34 12.60 4.43 -26.12
N LYS A 35 11.63 4.44 -27.05
CA LYS A 35 10.28 4.98 -26.81
C LYS A 35 9.57 4.18 -25.71
N ASN A 36 9.55 2.87 -25.83
CA ASN A 36 8.93 1.97 -24.83
C ASN A 36 9.58 2.12 -23.44
N ASN A 37 10.90 2.26 -23.38
CA ASN A 37 11.62 2.46 -22.13
C ASN A 37 11.22 3.79 -21.45
N LYS A 38 11.10 4.88 -22.22
CA LYS A 38 10.62 6.17 -21.71
C LYS A 38 9.19 6.10 -21.18
N GLU A 39 8.31 5.43 -21.92
CA GLU A 39 6.91 5.24 -21.55
C GLU A 39 6.78 4.38 -20.27
N ASN A 40 7.51 3.27 -20.20
CA ASN A 40 7.58 2.44 -19.02
C ASN A 40 8.09 3.21 -17.78
N PHE A 41 9.07 4.06 -17.93
CA PHE A 41 9.56 4.92 -16.84
C PHE A 41 8.47 5.90 -16.37
N LYS A 42 7.76 6.52 -17.30
CA LYS A 42 6.64 7.43 -16.98
C LYS A 42 5.52 6.71 -16.24
N LEU A 43 5.10 5.55 -16.76
CA LEU A 43 4.06 4.73 -16.12
C LEU A 43 4.45 4.28 -14.70
N LYS A 44 5.70 3.87 -14.49
CA LYS A 44 6.19 3.52 -13.15
C LYS A 44 6.09 4.70 -12.18
N LYS A 45 6.43 5.90 -12.62
CA LYS A 45 6.32 7.10 -11.80
C LYS A 45 4.87 7.43 -11.46
N GLU A 46 3.96 7.35 -12.44
CA GLU A 46 2.53 7.57 -12.23
C GLU A 46 1.92 6.54 -11.25
N ILE A 47 2.33 5.28 -11.34
CA ILE A 47 1.90 4.23 -10.42
C ILE A 47 2.36 4.54 -8.99
N GLU A 48 3.59 4.99 -8.81
CA GLU A 48 4.11 5.33 -7.49
C GLU A 48 3.40 6.55 -6.87
N GLU A 49 3.16 7.59 -7.67
CA GLU A 49 2.38 8.76 -7.25
C GLU A 49 0.95 8.38 -6.85
N ARG A 50 0.30 7.48 -7.60
CA ARG A 50 -1.03 6.96 -7.25
C ARG A 50 -1.03 6.21 -5.93
N LYS A 51 -0.05 5.34 -5.68
CA LYS A 51 0.09 4.62 -4.40
C LYS A 51 0.25 5.57 -3.22
N ILE A 52 1.08 6.61 -3.37
CA ILE A 52 1.28 7.62 -2.32
C ILE A 52 -0.04 8.35 -2.04
N ASN A 53 -0.78 8.74 -3.07
CA ASN A 53 -2.05 9.42 -2.92
C ASN A 53 -3.12 8.50 -2.30
N GLU A 54 -3.16 7.23 -2.68
CA GLU A 54 -4.03 6.23 -2.07
C GLU A 54 -3.80 6.15 -0.56
N ILE A 55 -2.54 6.01 -0.12
CA ILE A 55 -2.20 5.98 1.32
C ILE A 55 -2.62 7.27 2.03
N LYS A 56 -2.48 8.43 1.39
CA LYS A 56 -2.94 9.71 1.97
C LYS A 56 -4.45 9.72 2.20
N ILE A 57 -5.23 9.17 1.26
CA ILE A 57 -6.69 9.06 1.40
C ILE A 57 -7.04 8.16 2.60
N TYR A 58 -6.44 6.99 2.71
CA TYR A 58 -6.70 6.10 3.84
C TYR A 58 -6.32 6.73 5.18
N ARG A 59 -5.22 7.48 5.25
CA ARG A 59 -4.87 8.24 6.47
C ARG A 59 -5.91 9.29 6.83
N LYS A 60 -6.56 9.94 5.85
CA LYS A 60 -7.66 10.87 6.10
C LYS A 60 -8.90 10.16 6.63
N ILE A 61 -9.24 8.99 6.07
CA ILE A 61 -10.33 8.15 6.58
C ILE A 61 -10.06 7.78 8.05
N ILE A 62 -8.85 7.34 8.40
CA ILE A 62 -8.46 7.00 9.77
C ILE A 62 -8.62 8.21 10.72
N LEU A 63 -8.32 9.44 10.27
CA LEU A 63 -8.55 10.62 11.08
C LEU A 63 -10.05 10.86 11.37
N ILE A 64 -10.92 10.54 10.41
CA ILE A 64 -12.38 10.63 10.62
C ILE A 64 -12.81 9.56 11.66
N LEU A 65 -12.27 8.37 11.57
CA LEU A 65 -12.55 7.30 12.56
C LEU A 65 -12.10 7.69 13.97
N ASP A 66 -10.94 8.34 14.10
CA ASP A 66 -10.48 8.88 15.39
C ASP A 66 -11.47 9.90 15.98
N GLN A 67 -12.14 10.69 15.15
CA GLN A 67 -13.17 11.63 15.63
C GLN A 67 -14.42 10.87 16.13
N ILE A 68 -14.81 9.81 15.44
CA ILE A 68 -15.93 8.95 15.87
C ILE A 68 -15.61 8.28 17.22
N ASP A 69 -14.39 7.74 17.40
CA ASP A 69 -13.95 7.15 18.66
C ASP A 69 -13.87 8.21 19.80
N SER A 70 -13.48 9.45 19.47
CA SER A 70 -13.48 10.55 20.44
C SER A 70 -14.88 10.96 20.83
N PHE A 71 -15.81 10.96 19.88
CA PHE A 71 -17.21 11.28 20.10
C PHE A 71 -17.92 10.24 20.97
N GLU A 72 -17.59 8.94 20.78
CA GLU A 72 -18.07 7.85 21.62
C GLU A 72 -17.73 8.07 23.10
N LYS A 73 -16.49 8.51 23.39
CA LYS A 73 -16.06 8.78 24.76
C LYS A 73 -16.89 9.90 25.40
N ILE A 74 -17.15 10.98 24.65
CA ILE A 74 -17.98 12.11 25.14
C ILE A 74 -19.41 11.64 25.46
N ILE A 75 -19.97 10.75 24.62
CA ILE A 75 -21.34 10.26 24.81
C ILE A 75 -21.39 9.27 25.99
N ALA A 76 -20.36 8.46 26.18
CA ALA A 76 -20.28 7.56 27.33
C ALA A 76 -20.36 8.34 28.67
N ASP A 77 -19.77 9.54 28.71
CA ASP A 77 -19.83 10.43 29.88
C ASP A 77 -21.25 11.06 30.09
N LEU A 78 -22.11 11.04 29.07
CA LEU A 78 -23.47 11.58 29.15
C LEU A 78 -24.52 10.55 29.54
N ASP A 79 -24.13 9.30 29.81
CA ASP A 79 -24.99 8.17 30.26
C ASP A 79 -26.23 7.94 29.37
N ASN A 80 -26.05 8.07 28.05
CA ASN A 80 -27.11 7.92 27.04
C ASN A 80 -26.95 6.57 26.31
N GLU A 81 -27.52 5.51 26.87
CA GLU A 81 -27.42 4.15 26.35
C GLU A 81 -27.99 3.99 24.93
N GLU A 82 -29.09 4.64 24.61
CA GLU A 82 -29.72 4.57 23.28
C GLU A 82 -28.81 5.14 22.19
N PHE A 83 -28.12 6.22 22.50
CA PHE A 83 -27.17 6.82 21.58
C PHE A 83 -25.91 5.99 21.41
N LEU A 84 -25.39 5.40 22.49
CA LEU A 84 -24.25 4.48 22.46
C LEU A 84 -24.57 3.25 21.61
N TYR A 85 -25.77 2.67 21.75
CA TYR A 85 -26.22 1.56 20.92
C TYR A 85 -26.27 1.93 19.43
N SER A 86 -26.83 3.09 19.11
CA SER A 86 -26.89 3.57 17.73
C SER A 86 -25.49 3.80 17.13
N LEU A 87 -24.56 4.31 17.93
CA LEU A 87 -23.16 4.52 17.53
C LEU A 87 -22.44 3.19 17.30
N ASP A 88 -22.69 2.18 18.12
CA ASP A 88 -22.12 0.83 17.95
C ASP A 88 -22.58 0.18 16.63
N ILE A 89 -23.86 0.31 16.29
CA ILE A 89 -24.38 -0.14 14.99
C ILE A 89 -23.65 0.58 13.84
N MET A 90 -23.53 1.89 13.92
CA MET A 90 -22.83 2.69 12.90
C MET A 90 -21.36 2.25 12.75
N LYS A 91 -20.64 2.02 13.85
CA LYS A 91 -19.25 1.53 13.86
C LYS A 91 -19.12 0.16 13.21
N LYS A 92 -20.07 -0.76 13.46
CA LYS A 92 -20.11 -2.08 12.82
C LYS A 92 -20.28 -1.99 11.31
N ILE A 93 -21.18 -1.12 10.85
CA ILE A 93 -21.37 -0.86 9.41
C ILE A 93 -20.06 -0.30 8.80
N ILE A 94 -19.49 0.74 9.40
CA ILE A 94 -18.24 1.34 8.94
C ILE A 94 -17.11 0.29 8.90
N SER A 95 -16.97 -0.54 9.93
CA SER A 95 -15.95 -1.59 9.98
C SER A 95 -16.11 -2.61 8.87
N LYS A 96 -17.35 -2.97 8.51
CA LYS A 96 -17.65 -3.85 7.39
C LYS A 96 -17.21 -3.21 6.06
N GLU A 97 -17.65 -1.98 5.78
CA GLU A 97 -17.27 -1.25 4.55
C GLU A 97 -15.75 -1.08 4.43
N MET A 98 -15.07 -0.79 5.55
CA MET A 98 -13.61 -0.70 5.57
C MET A 98 -12.94 -2.03 5.24
N SER A 99 -13.48 -3.15 5.72
CA SER A 99 -12.93 -4.47 5.43
C SER A 99 -13.03 -4.82 3.94
N GLU A 100 -14.08 -4.36 3.25
CA GLU A 100 -14.25 -4.57 1.80
C GLU A 100 -13.16 -3.88 0.98
N ILE A 101 -12.65 -2.74 1.45
CA ILE A 101 -11.50 -2.04 0.84
C ILE A 101 -10.15 -2.50 1.41
N ASN A 102 -10.14 -3.60 2.19
CA ASN A 102 -8.97 -4.16 2.87
C ASN A 102 -8.28 -3.19 3.85
N LEU A 103 -9.01 -2.26 4.43
CA LEU A 103 -8.58 -1.43 5.55
C LEU A 103 -9.13 -2.05 6.84
N VAL A 104 -8.25 -2.63 7.65
CA VAL A 104 -8.63 -3.41 8.83
C VAL A 104 -8.00 -2.82 10.09
N GLU A 105 -8.79 -2.72 11.16
CA GLU A 105 -8.31 -2.33 12.48
C GLU A 105 -7.38 -3.42 13.05
N ILE A 106 -6.27 -3.02 13.67
CA ILE A 106 -5.36 -3.94 14.35
C ILE A 106 -5.95 -4.25 15.72
N LYS A 107 -6.29 -5.53 15.94
CA LYS A 107 -6.69 -6.00 17.26
C LYS A 107 -5.55 -5.76 18.23
N SER A 108 -5.80 -5.07 19.31
CA SER A 108 -4.74 -4.62 20.22
C SER A 108 -5.00 -5.00 21.68
N MET A 109 -6.22 -4.77 22.20
CA MET A 109 -6.54 -5.03 23.60
C MET A 109 -6.39 -6.52 23.95
N GLY A 110 -5.62 -6.83 24.99
CA GLY A 110 -5.35 -8.20 25.44
C GLY A 110 -4.34 -8.98 24.57
N GLU A 111 -3.77 -8.35 23.54
CA GLU A 111 -2.69 -8.96 22.75
C GLU A 111 -1.33 -8.63 23.37
N PHE A 112 -0.29 -9.41 23.03
CA PHE A 112 1.08 -9.11 23.43
C PHE A 112 1.71 -8.07 22.53
N PHE A 113 2.53 -7.21 23.10
CA PHE A 113 3.20 -6.14 22.38
C PHE A 113 4.14 -6.68 21.29
N ASN A 114 3.86 -6.26 20.05
CA ASN A 114 4.71 -6.48 18.88
C ASN A 114 5.10 -5.13 18.26
N PRO A 115 6.40 -4.76 18.19
CA PRO A 115 6.85 -3.48 17.65
C PRO A 115 6.44 -3.19 16.19
N GLU A 116 6.13 -4.23 15.40
CA GLU A 116 5.69 -4.08 14.02
C GLU A 116 4.24 -3.57 13.92
N LEU A 117 3.42 -3.87 14.93
CA LEU A 117 1.98 -3.57 14.96
C LEU A 117 1.65 -2.42 15.91
N TYR A 118 2.44 -2.26 16.97
CA TYR A 118 2.10 -1.40 18.10
C TYR A 118 3.21 -0.40 18.40
N LYS A 119 2.80 0.77 18.90
CA LYS A 119 3.68 1.77 19.49
C LYS A 119 3.34 1.87 20.97
N CYS A 120 4.25 1.47 21.87
CA CYS A 120 4.10 1.67 23.30
C CYS A 120 4.20 3.17 23.62
N VAL A 121 3.22 3.71 24.32
CA VAL A 121 3.15 5.10 24.76
C VAL A 121 3.25 5.24 26.27
N ALA A 122 2.87 4.19 27.01
CA ALA A 122 3.03 4.10 28.47
C ALA A 122 3.18 2.65 28.91
N VAL A 123 3.77 2.48 30.08
CA VAL A 123 3.88 1.20 30.78
C VAL A 123 3.26 1.39 32.15
N GLU A 124 2.31 0.54 32.52
CA GLU A 124 1.59 0.60 33.80
C GLU A 124 1.75 -0.73 34.55
N GLU A 125 1.80 -0.66 35.86
CA GLU A 125 1.82 -1.85 36.71
C GLU A 125 0.41 -2.43 36.82
N ASP A 126 0.24 -3.68 36.38
CA ASP A 126 -0.99 -4.44 36.53
C ASP A 126 -0.66 -5.88 36.95
N ILE A 127 -0.89 -6.18 38.22
CA ILE A 127 -0.56 -7.49 38.83
C ILE A 127 -1.45 -8.63 38.31
N LEU A 128 -2.55 -8.31 37.60
CA LEU A 128 -3.49 -9.29 37.05
C LEU A 128 -3.15 -9.63 35.59
N LYS A 129 -2.17 -8.95 35.01
CA LYS A 129 -1.81 -9.05 33.60
C LYS A 129 -0.38 -9.54 33.41
N GLU A 130 -0.15 -10.21 32.30
CA GLU A 130 1.21 -10.65 31.95
C GLU A 130 2.05 -9.47 31.46
N SER A 131 3.37 -9.54 31.76
CA SER A 131 4.30 -8.50 31.30
C SER A 131 4.24 -8.37 29.78
N LYS A 132 4.12 -7.14 29.28
CA LYS A 132 3.95 -6.75 27.87
C LYS A 132 2.55 -7.07 27.28
N GLU A 133 1.58 -7.49 28.06
CA GLU A 133 0.19 -7.54 27.59
C GLU A 133 -0.33 -6.10 27.39
N ILE A 134 -1.12 -5.89 26.34
CA ILE A 134 -1.72 -4.57 26.05
C ILE A 134 -2.96 -4.39 26.91
N ILE A 135 -2.89 -3.46 27.85
CA ILE A 135 -3.94 -3.14 28.82
C ILE A 135 -4.72 -1.88 28.46
N GLY A 136 -4.24 -1.10 27.50
CA GLY A 136 -4.92 0.10 27.03
C GLY A 136 -4.62 0.46 25.59
N VAL A 137 -5.60 1.03 24.90
CA VAL A 137 -5.45 1.52 23.51
C VAL A 137 -5.79 3.00 23.49
N ILE A 138 -4.78 3.82 23.26
CA ILE A 138 -4.92 5.29 23.16
C ILE A 138 -5.37 5.69 21.76
N LYS A 139 -4.79 5.03 20.73
CA LYS A 139 -5.21 5.20 19.33
C LYS A 139 -5.18 3.85 18.63
N LYS A 140 -6.24 3.55 17.90
CA LYS A 140 -6.35 2.32 17.11
C LYS A 140 -5.33 2.28 15.99
N GLY A 141 -4.81 1.10 15.70
CA GLY A 141 -3.95 0.84 14.56
C GLY A 141 -4.74 0.36 13.36
N TYR A 142 -4.17 0.53 12.15
CA TYR A 142 -4.81 0.08 10.92
C TYR A 142 -3.82 -0.52 9.94
N MET A 143 -4.24 -1.60 9.28
CA MET A 143 -3.56 -2.24 8.17
C MET A 143 -4.34 -2.06 6.88
N LEU A 144 -3.63 -1.84 5.78
CA LEU A 144 -4.17 -1.83 4.42
C LEU A 144 -3.53 -2.97 3.63
N ARG A 145 -4.33 -3.92 3.16
CA ARG A 145 -3.84 -5.09 2.39
C ARG A 145 -2.66 -5.79 3.08
N GLY A 146 -2.76 -5.99 4.40
CA GLY A 146 -1.74 -6.65 5.21
C GLY A 146 -0.51 -5.80 5.57
N LYS A 147 -0.45 -4.52 5.15
CA LYS A 147 0.62 -3.60 5.54
C LYS A 147 0.13 -2.62 6.59
N VAL A 148 0.89 -2.44 7.66
CA VAL A 148 0.61 -1.43 8.69
C VAL A 148 0.76 -0.04 8.08
N ILE A 149 -0.33 0.73 8.07
CA ILE A 149 -0.33 2.15 7.66
C ILE A 149 -0.36 3.10 8.84
N ARG A 150 -0.83 2.60 9.99
CA ARG A 150 -0.73 3.26 11.30
C ARG A 150 -0.64 2.18 12.39
N PRO A 151 0.44 2.10 13.17
CA PRO A 151 0.50 1.25 14.34
C PRO A 151 -0.48 1.72 15.42
N ALA A 152 -1.01 0.81 16.24
CA ALA A 152 -1.81 1.22 17.39
C ALA A 152 -0.91 1.79 18.49
N SER A 153 -1.37 2.88 19.13
CA SER A 153 -0.72 3.45 20.30
C SER A 153 -1.29 2.82 21.56
N VAL A 154 -0.47 2.08 22.29
CA VAL A 154 -0.92 1.19 23.36
C VAL A 154 -0.21 1.46 24.69
N ILE A 155 -0.89 1.07 25.78
CA ILE A 155 -0.34 0.96 27.12
C ILE A 155 -0.11 -0.52 27.39
N ILE A 156 1.06 -0.88 27.92
CA ILE A 156 1.40 -2.27 28.22
C ILE A 156 1.59 -2.49 29.73
N ALA A 157 1.27 -3.69 30.18
CA ALA A 157 1.53 -4.14 31.54
C ALA A 157 3.04 -4.38 31.76
N ARG A 158 3.49 -4.11 32.98
CA ARG A 158 4.85 -4.38 33.44
C ARG A 158 4.89 -5.60 34.34
#